data_e9915489343a98b00d40ee1fdaa6c2bd
#
_entry.id   e9915489343a98b00d40ee1fdaa6c2bd
#
_cell.length_a   1.000
_cell.length_b   1.000
_cell.length_c   1.000
_cell.angle_alpha   90.00
_cell.angle_beta   90.00
_cell.angle_gamma   90.00
#
_symmetry.space_group_name_H-M   'P 1'
#
loop_
_entity.id
_entity.type
_entity.pdbx_description
1 polymer ?
#
loop_
_entity_poly.entity_id
_entity_poly.type
_entity_poly.pdbx_seq_one_letter_code
_entity_poly.pdbx_strand_id
1 'polypeptide(L)'
;MAKDTELDRKFFTALGQRIQTLRKRRGYSQEDMISFGYTVRYWQRIEAGKPITLRTLLRICGILGTTAEAVVRGLGPEAVKRPVRR
;
A
#
# COMPACT_ATOMS: atom_id res chain seq x y z
N MET A 1 9.86 20.32 4.10
CA MET A 1 9.09 19.81 5.23
C MET A 1 7.66 19.61 4.86
N ALA A 2 6.90 20.68 4.64
CA ALA A 2 5.51 20.51 4.29
C ALA A 2 5.34 19.69 3.02
N LYS A 3 6.22 19.90 2.07
CA LYS A 3 6.17 19.15 0.82
C LYS A 3 6.38 17.67 1.03
N ASP A 4 7.35 17.33 1.85
CA ASP A 4 7.65 15.93 2.10
C ASP A 4 6.47 15.25 2.76
N THR A 5 5.85 15.92 3.72
CA THR A 5 4.69 15.37 4.40
C THR A 5 3.54 15.16 3.43
N GLU A 6 3.36 16.08 2.52
CA GLU A 6 2.28 15.98 1.55
C GLU A 6 2.53 14.85 0.55
N LEU A 7 3.77 14.70 0.11
CA LEU A 7 4.12 13.62 -0.79
C LEU A 7 3.91 12.27 -0.10
N ASP A 8 4.30 12.19 1.18
CA ASP A 8 4.10 10.97 1.93
C ASP A 8 2.63 10.62 2.02
N ARG A 9 1.80 11.62 2.31
CA ARG A 9 0.37 11.36 2.45
C ARG A 9 -0.22 10.85 1.15
N LYS A 10 0.14 11.47 0.03
CA LYS A 10 -0.37 11.04 -1.26
C LYS A 10 0.09 9.64 -1.59
N PHE A 11 1.35 9.35 -1.30
CA PHE A 11 1.88 8.02 -1.58
C PHE A 11 1.15 6.96 -0.77
N PHE A 12 1.01 7.18 0.55
CA PHE A 12 0.38 6.15 1.37
C PHE A 12 -1.11 6.01 1.12
N THR A 13 -1.77 7.09 0.73
CA THR A 13 -3.17 6.99 0.33
C THR A 13 -3.29 6.10 -0.90
N ALA A 14 -2.44 6.32 -1.89
CA ALA A 14 -2.46 5.51 -3.11
C ALA A 14 -2.06 4.07 -2.81
N LEU A 15 -1.08 3.90 -1.92
CA LEU A 15 -0.64 2.56 -1.53
C LEU A 15 -1.78 1.80 -0.85
N GLY A 16 -2.49 2.48 0.06
CA GLY A 16 -3.62 1.84 0.74
C GLY A 16 -4.69 1.40 -0.23
N GLN A 17 -4.97 2.22 -1.24
CA GLN A 17 -5.96 1.86 -2.25
C GLN A 17 -5.48 0.69 -3.09
N ARG A 18 -4.20 0.65 -3.40
CA ARG A 18 -3.65 -0.46 -4.16
C ARG A 18 -3.74 -1.76 -3.36
N ILE A 19 -3.44 -1.69 -2.08
CA ILE A 19 -3.54 -2.85 -1.20
C ILE A 19 -4.99 -3.32 -1.13
N GLN A 20 -5.94 -2.40 -1.03
CA GLN A 20 -7.36 -2.77 -1.01
C GLN A 20 -7.76 -3.49 -2.30
N THR A 21 -7.32 -2.97 -3.43
CA THR A 21 -7.64 -3.59 -4.71
C THR A 21 -7.09 -5.01 -4.79
N LEU A 22 -5.85 -5.19 -4.34
CA LEU A 22 -5.22 -6.50 -4.37
C LEU A 22 -5.89 -7.46 -3.42
N ARG A 23 -6.30 -6.97 -2.23
CA ARG A 23 -7.03 -7.82 -1.30
C ARG A 23 -8.33 -8.32 -1.92
N LYS A 24 -9.06 -7.41 -2.54
CA LYS A 24 -10.33 -7.79 -3.15
C LYS A 24 -10.14 -8.77 -4.30
N ARG A 25 -9.07 -8.60 -5.05
CA ARG A 25 -8.76 -9.53 -6.15
C ARG A 25 -8.52 -10.94 -5.63
N ARG A 26 -7.96 -11.05 -4.42
CA ARG A 26 -7.75 -12.36 -3.82
C ARG A 26 -9.04 -12.91 -3.19
N GLY A 27 -10.10 -12.12 -3.18
CA GLY A 27 -11.35 -12.57 -2.60
C GLY A 27 -11.41 -12.44 -1.10
N TYR A 28 -10.49 -11.70 -0.49
CA TYR A 28 -10.47 -11.54 0.96
C TYR A 28 -11.31 -10.34 1.38
N SER A 29 -12.06 -10.54 2.47
CA SER A 29 -12.69 -9.41 3.16
C SER A 29 -11.67 -8.82 4.13
N GLN A 30 -12.00 -7.68 4.72
CA GLN A 30 -11.13 -7.12 5.75
C GLN A 30 -11.07 -8.04 6.98
N GLU A 31 -12.19 -8.71 7.27
CA GLU A 31 -12.22 -9.66 8.39
C GLU A 31 -11.31 -10.84 8.15
N ASP A 32 -11.14 -11.23 6.90
CA ASP A 32 -10.25 -12.34 6.57
C ASP A 32 -8.82 -12.05 6.98
N MET A 33 -8.45 -10.79 7.11
CA MET A 33 -7.10 -10.42 7.49
C MET A 33 -6.77 -10.82 8.93
N ILE A 34 -7.79 -11.11 9.74
CA ILE A 34 -7.55 -11.58 11.09
C ILE A 34 -6.76 -12.87 11.08
N SER A 35 -7.04 -13.74 10.12
CA SER A 35 -6.33 -15.01 10.00
C SER A 35 -4.83 -14.82 9.77
N PHE A 36 -4.44 -13.68 9.27
CA PHE A 36 -3.03 -13.40 8.99
C PHE A 36 -2.39 -12.55 10.08
N GLY A 37 -3.09 -12.35 11.20
CA GLY A 37 -2.51 -11.65 12.33
C GLY A 37 -2.82 -10.16 12.41
N TYR A 38 -3.79 -9.69 11.65
CA TYR A 38 -4.16 -8.28 11.65
C TYR A 38 -5.53 -8.10 12.27
N THR A 39 -5.70 -7.06 13.10
CA THR A 39 -7.04 -6.69 13.53
C THR A 39 -7.72 -5.97 12.37
N VAL A 40 -9.04 -6.02 12.35
CA VAL A 40 -9.79 -5.32 11.32
C VAL A 40 -9.46 -3.83 11.36
N ARG A 41 -9.39 -3.28 12.58
CA ARG A 41 -9.13 -1.85 12.74
C ARG A 41 -7.76 -1.47 12.17
N TYR A 42 -6.74 -2.27 12.46
CA TYR A 42 -5.41 -1.98 11.95
C TYR A 42 -5.40 -2.08 10.43
N TRP A 43 -6.04 -3.10 9.90
CA TRP A 43 -6.10 -3.28 8.46
C TRP A 43 -6.82 -2.11 7.79
N GLN A 44 -7.92 -1.65 8.39
CA GLN A 44 -8.63 -0.51 7.85
C GLN A 44 -7.75 0.73 7.79
N ARG A 45 -6.88 0.89 8.78
CA ARG A 45 -5.97 2.03 8.79
C ARG A 45 -4.97 1.94 7.65
N ILE A 46 -4.49 0.73 7.38
CA ILE A 46 -3.57 0.54 6.25
C ILE A 46 -4.24 0.94 4.95
N GLU A 47 -5.45 0.48 4.73
CA GLU A 47 -6.16 0.79 3.49
C GLU A 47 -6.58 2.24 3.43
N ALA A 48 -6.70 2.90 4.56
CA ALA A 48 -7.03 4.32 4.61
C ALA A 48 -5.83 5.21 4.34
N GLY A 49 -4.64 4.65 4.24
CA GLY A 49 -3.47 5.44 3.88
C GLY A 49 -2.56 5.80 5.02
N LYS A 50 -2.69 5.13 6.17
CA LYS A 50 -1.73 5.37 7.24
C LYS A 50 -0.38 4.78 6.86
N PRO A 51 0.71 5.46 7.20
CA PRO A 51 2.04 4.94 6.85
C PRO A 51 2.30 3.57 7.48
N ILE A 52 2.99 2.74 6.72
CA ILE A 52 3.41 1.43 7.20
C ILE A 52 4.90 1.29 6.96
N THR A 53 5.51 0.38 7.69
CA THR A 53 6.93 0.12 7.49
C THR A 53 7.11 -0.80 6.29
N LEU A 54 8.34 -0.84 5.80
CA LEU A 54 8.66 -1.76 4.71
C LEU A 54 8.43 -3.21 5.16
N ARG A 55 8.75 -3.52 6.41
CA ARG A 55 8.52 -4.87 6.92
C ARG A 55 7.05 -5.25 6.80
N THR A 56 6.16 -4.36 7.21
CA THR A 56 4.74 -4.62 7.11
C THR A 56 4.31 -4.77 5.66
N LEU A 57 4.84 -3.94 4.78
CA LEU A 57 4.54 -4.04 3.37
C LEU A 57 4.94 -5.41 2.81
N LEU A 58 6.12 -5.89 3.18
CA LEU A 58 6.58 -7.19 2.68
C LEU A 58 5.69 -8.33 3.18
N ARG A 59 5.22 -8.24 4.42
CA ARG A 59 4.28 -9.23 4.93
C ARG A 59 2.97 -9.21 4.15
N ILE A 60 2.46 -8.01 3.90
CA ILE A 60 1.23 -7.87 3.14
C ILE A 60 1.39 -8.45 1.75
N CYS A 61 2.54 -8.21 1.13
CA CYS A 61 2.80 -8.76 -0.19
C CYS A 61 2.75 -10.28 -0.18
N GLY A 62 3.30 -10.89 0.86
CA GLY A 62 3.25 -12.34 0.98
C GLY A 62 1.83 -12.86 1.09
N ILE A 63 1.00 -12.17 1.87
CA ILE A 63 -0.40 -12.54 2.03
C ILE A 63 -1.15 -12.41 0.72
N LEU A 64 -0.90 -11.32 0.01
CA LEU A 64 -1.64 -11.02 -1.21
C LEU A 64 -1.05 -11.67 -2.45
N GLY A 65 0.06 -12.41 -2.30
CA GLY A 65 0.64 -13.13 -3.42
C GLY A 65 1.25 -12.22 -4.46
N THR A 66 1.89 -11.13 -4.01
CA THR A 66 2.46 -10.17 -4.93
C THR A 66 3.83 -9.74 -4.42
N THR A 67 4.47 -8.82 -5.12
CA THR A 67 5.78 -8.31 -4.72
C THR A 67 5.67 -6.85 -4.35
N ALA A 68 6.64 -6.37 -3.58
CA ALA A 68 6.66 -4.95 -3.23
C ALA A 68 6.74 -4.09 -4.48
N GLU A 69 7.53 -4.53 -5.45
CA GLU A 69 7.65 -3.79 -6.69
C GLU A 69 6.29 -3.64 -7.39
N ALA A 70 5.53 -4.72 -7.44
CA ALA A 70 4.23 -4.66 -8.10
C ALA A 70 3.26 -3.74 -7.35
N VAL A 71 3.34 -3.77 -6.02
CA VAL A 71 2.42 -2.97 -5.21
C VAL A 71 2.71 -1.49 -5.33
N VAL A 72 3.99 -1.10 -5.40
CA VAL A 72 4.33 0.32 -5.42
C VAL A 72 4.53 0.86 -6.83
N ARG A 73 4.37 0.04 -7.84
CA ARG A 73 4.63 0.50 -9.20
C ARG A 73 3.72 1.68 -9.55
N GLY A 74 4.32 2.75 -10.01
CA GLY A 74 3.58 3.93 -10.42
C GLY A 74 3.14 4.83 -9.29
N LEU A 75 3.49 4.53 -8.05
CA LEU A 75 3.04 5.32 -6.92
C LEU A 75 4.06 6.35 -6.45
N GLY A 76 5.20 6.42 -7.07
CA GLY A 76 6.24 7.31 -6.62
C GLY A 76 5.90 8.77 -6.73
N PRO A 77 6.80 9.64 -6.28
CA PRO A 77 6.60 11.07 -6.41
C PRO A 77 6.38 11.48 -7.87
N GLU A 78 5.76 12.59 -8.05
CA GLU A 78 5.43 13.07 -9.39
C GLU A 78 6.65 13.14 -10.28
N ALA A 79 7.78 13.56 -9.72
CA ALA A 79 9.00 13.67 -10.50
C ALA A 79 9.45 12.33 -11.09
N VAL A 80 9.16 11.25 -10.38
CA VAL A 80 9.56 9.93 -10.83
C VAL A 80 8.75 9.48 -12.04
N LYS A 81 7.58 10.03 -12.19
CA LYS A 81 6.72 9.63 -13.30
C LYS A 81 7.10 10.27 -14.61
N ARG A 82 7.93 11.28 -14.59
CA ARG A 82 8.29 11.94 -15.82
C ARG A 82 9.07 10.99 -16.71
N PRO A 83 8.84 11.07 -18.02
CA PRO A 83 9.59 10.23 -18.95
C PRO A 83 11.05 10.58 -18.85
N VAL A 84 11.80 9.59 -18.97
CA VAL A 84 13.22 9.81 -18.98
C VAL A 84 13.62 10.14 -20.35
N ARG A 85 13.76 10.36 -20.98
CA ARG A 85 13.90 10.49 -22.07
C ARG A 85 14.69 10.25 -22.66
N ARG A 86 14.77 9.93 -22.98
CA ARG A 86 15.16 9.65 -23.60
C ARG A 86 15.58 9.71 -24.01
#